data_e044006c1ac0da03b15184a655fb0b16
#
_entry.id   e044006c1ac0da03b15184a655fb0b16
#
_cell.length_a   1.000
_cell.length_b   1.000
_cell.length_c   1.000
_cell.angle_alpha   90.00
_cell.angle_beta   90.00
_cell.angle_gamma   90.00
#
_symmetry.space_group_name_H-M   'P 1'
#
loop_
_entity.id
_entity.type
_entity.pdbx_description
1 polymer ?
#
loop_
_entity_poly.entity_id
_entity_poly.type
_entity_poly.pdbx_seq_one_letter_code
_entity_poly.pdbx_strand_id
1 'polypeptide(L)'
;MAVNHYENFPVASLLLPARLRPAVRALYAFARGADDIADEGNAGNEERIAGLDYYAAQLDKIERGETPEPEQFRILQQVITQYRLPTTPLYQLLSAFKQDVVQKRYEHYDQLFDYCNRSANPVGQLILHLYDAATPENLRDSNAICSALQLINFWQDVALDWEKQRIYVPLDDMRQFGVTEQHINHQQYDAAWQALMAFELQRTRELMLSGSQLALRLPGRIGLELRSVIQGGLRILEKIELVQGNVFQHRPVLSKWDWVVIGWRIVRM
;
A
#
# COMPACT_ATOMS: atom_id res chain seq x y z
N MET A 1 10.81 -17.57 11.25
CA MET A 1 11.59 -16.90 10.20
C MET A 1 11.29 -15.44 10.28
N ALA A 2 12.29 -14.60 10.41
CA ALA A 2 12.12 -13.15 10.46
C ALA A 2 11.68 -12.68 9.08
N VAL A 3 10.54 -11.99 9.03
CA VAL A 3 10.04 -11.34 7.82
C VAL A 3 10.94 -10.14 7.56
N ASN A 4 11.86 -10.27 6.62
CA ASN A 4 12.81 -9.22 6.20
C ASN A 4 12.24 -8.40 5.02
N HIS A 5 10.92 -8.22 4.94
CA HIS A 5 10.31 -7.32 3.98
C HIS A 5 9.91 -6.03 4.68
N TYR A 6 10.40 -4.95 4.12
CA TYR A 6 10.20 -3.57 4.57
C TYR A 6 8.78 -3.13 4.20
N GLU A 7 7.81 -3.55 4.99
CA GLU A 7 6.42 -3.15 4.78
C GLU A 7 6.10 -1.92 5.62
N ASN A 8 5.50 -0.91 4.98
CA ASN A 8 5.07 0.31 5.66
C ASN A 8 3.89 0.11 6.61
N PHE A 9 3.31 -1.11 6.64
CA PHE A 9 2.32 -1.52 7.63
C PHE A 9 2.92 -2.55 8.57
N PRO A 10 2.97 -2.30 9.88
CA PRO A 10 3.39 -3.31 10.83
C PRO A 10 2.30 -4.38 10.98
N VAL A 11 2.32 -5.40 10.12
CA VAL A 11 1.45 -6.59 10.20
C VAL A 11 1.57 -7.30 11.56
N ALA A 12 2.66 -7.04 12.26
CA ALA A 12 2.95 -7.55 13.61
C ALA A 12 2.91 -6.46 14.68
N SER A 13 2.08 -5.42 14.52
CA SER A 13 1.97 -4.36 15.51
C SER A 13 1.63 -4.92 16.90
N LEU A 14 2.40 -4.51 17.91
CA LEU A 14 2.10 -4.80 19.31
C LEU A 14 0.78 -4.17 19.77
N LEU A 15 0.30 -3.16 19.05
CA LEU A 15 -0.96 -2.47 19.33
C LEU A 15 -2.18 -3.27 18.85
N LEU A 16 -2.00 -4.22 17.92
CA LEU A 16 -3.06 -5.07 17.40
C LEU A 16 -3.61 -5.99 18.52
N PRO A 17 -4.92 -5.92 18.84
CA PRO A 17 -5.55 -6.77 19.83
C PRO A 17 -5.32 -8.26 19.53
N ALA A 18 -5.01 -9.06 20.56
CA ALA A 18 -4.69 -10.46 20.40
C ALA A 18 -5.80 -11.24 19.64
N ARG A 19 -7.08 -10.89 19.86
CA ARG A 19 -8.23 -11.49 19.18
C ARG A 19 -8.24 -11.29 17.65
N LEU A 20 -7.65 -10.20 17.15
CA LEU A 20 -7.62 -9.87 15.72
C LEU A 20 -6.38 -10.41 14.99
N ARG A 21 -5.33 -10.78 15.73
CA ARG A 21 -4.08 -11.25 15.12
C ARG A 21 -4.24 -12.44 14.18
N PRO A 22 -5.06 -13.48 14.49
CA PRO A 22 -5.27 -14.57 13.54
C PRO A 22 -5.93 -14.10 12.24
N ALA A 23 -6.93 -13.20 12.33
CA ALA A 23 -7.62 -12.66 11.17
C ALA A 23 -6.68 -11.83 10.28
N VAL A 24 -5.90 -10.92 10.88
CA VAL A 24 -4.92 -10.11 10.15
C VAL A 24 -3.87 -10.99 9.48
N ARG A 25 -3.40 -12.06 10.16
CA ARG A 25 -2.46 -13.02 9.55
C ARG A 25 -3.04 -13.76 8.35
N ALA A 26 -4.31 -14.14 8.40
CA ALA A 26 -4.98 -14.82 7.29
C ALA A 26 -5.12 -13.89 6.07
N LEU A 27 -5.55 -12.64 6.30
CA LEU A 27 -5.65 -11.62 5.25
C LEU A 27 -4.27 -11.30 4.65
N TYR A 28 -3.26 -11.17 5.50
CA TYR A 28 -1.88 -10.96 5.06
C TYR A 28 -1.35 -12.13 4.23
N ALA A 29 -1.57 -13.38 4.69
CA ALA A 29 -1.14 -14.56 3.96
C ALA A 29 -1.78 -14.66 2.57
N PHE A 30 -3.06 -14.27 2.45
CA PHE A 30 -3.75 -14.18 1.16
C PHE A 30 -3.11 -13.12 0.26
N ALA A 31 -2.98 -11.89 0.78
CA ALA A 31 -2.45 -10.78 -0.01
C ALA A 31 -0.99 -11.05 -0.43
N ARG A 32 -0.14 -11.48 0.51
CA ARG A 32 1.27 -11.77 0.22
C ARG A 32 1.44 -12.94 -0.74
N GLY A 33 0.67 -14.03 -0.58
CA GLY A 33 0.75 -15.15 -1.51
C GLY A 33 0.32 -14.79 -2.93
N ALA A 34 -0.66 -13.89 -3.09
CA ALA A 34 -1.06 -13.38 -4.39
C ALA A 34 -0.02 -12.40 -4.99
N ASP A 35 0.57 -11.55 -4.16
CA ASP A 35 1.66 -10.64 -4.52
C ASP A 35 2.91 -11.42 -4.99
N ASP A 36 3.31 -12.46 -4.25
CA ASP A 36 4.43 -13.33 -4.63
C ASP A 36 4.20 -14.01 -6.00
N ILE A 37 2.96 -14.42 -6.32
CA ILE A 37 2.63 -14.97 -7.63
C ILE A 37 2.83 -13.90 -8.74
N ALA A 38 2.45 -12.65 -8.47
CA ALA A 38 2.58 -11.57 -9.44
C ALA A 38 4.04 -11.15 -9.68
N ASP A 39 4.89 -11.16 -8.63
CA ASP A 39 6.18 -10.47 -8.63
C ASP A 39 7.40 -11.37 -8.49
N GLU A 40 7.27 -12.54 -7.83
CA GLU A 40 8.42 -13.37 -7.47
C GLU A 40 8.64 -14.53 -8.47
N GLY A 41 9.88 -15.04 -8.52
CA GLY A 41 10.25 -16.20 -9.34
C GLY A 41 10.33 -15.89 -10.85
N ASN A 42 10.43 -16.97 -11.65
CA ASN A 42 10.68 -16.88 -13.09
C ASN A 42 9.46 -17.28 -13.95
N ALA A 43 8.26 -17.31 -13.38
CA ALA A 43 7.03 -17.66 -14.10
C ALA A 43 6.70 -16.63 -15.19
N GLY A 44 6.16 -17.07 -16.32
CA GLY A 44 5.67 -16.19 -17.39
C GLY A 44 4.36 -15.51 -17.01
N ASN A 45 4.00 -14.45 -17.75
CA ASN A 45 2.78 -13.68 -17.46
C ASN A 45 1.51 -14.55 -17.44
N GLU A 46 1.36 -15.49 -18.38
CA GLU A 46 0.20 -16.38 -18.43
C GLU A 46 0.09 -17.27 -17.20
N GLU A 47 1.22 -17.82 -16.73
CA GLU A 47 1.27 -18.65 -15.53
C GLU A 47 0.95 -17.84 -14.27
N ARG A 48 1.46 -16.60 -14.17
CA ARG A 48 1.14 -15.66 -13.08
C ARG A 48 -0.35 -15.32 -13.05
N ILE A 49 -0.93 -15.00 -14.19
CA ILE A 49 -2.38 -14.72 -14.30
C ILE A 49 -3.19 -15.96 -13.93
N ALA A 50 -2.82 -17.15 -14.40
CA ALA A 50 -3.51 -18.40 -14.03
C ALA A 50 -3.44 -18.67 -12.52
N GLY A 51 -2.32 -18.37 -11.85
CA GLY A 51 -2.18 -18.47 -10.41
C GLY A 51 -3.11 -17.50 -9.67
N LEU A 52 -3.24 -16.27 -10.15
CA LEU A 52 -4.15 -15.27 -9.57
C LEU A 52 -5.63 -15.62 -9.87
N ASP A 53 -5.94 -16.23 -11.03
CA ASP A 53 -7.27 -16.77 -11.35
C ASP A 53 -7.64 -17.93 -10.42
N TYR A 54 -6.67 -18.77 -10.05
CA TYR A 54 -6.88 -19.80 -9.05
C TYR A 54 -7.27 -19.22 -7.69
N TYR A 55 -6.63 -18.13 -7.25
CA TYR A 55 -7.01 -17.42 -6.02
C TYR A 55 -8.45 -16.89 -6.10
N ALA A 56 -8.84 -16.29 -7.24
CA ALA A 56 -10.20 -15.82 -7.46
C ALA A 56 -11.20 -16.98 -7.37
N ALA A 57 -10.91 -18.12 -8.00
CA ALA A 57 -11.77 -19.31 -7.94
C ALA A 57 -11.94 -19.85 -6.50
N GLN A 58 -10.92 -19.71 -5.62
CA GLN A 58 -11.08 -20.06 -4.21
C GLN A 58 -12.00 -19.07 -3.47
N LEU A 59 -11.93 -17.77 -3.78
CA LEU A 59 -12.88 -16.78 -3.24
C LEU A 59 -14.32 -17.07 -3.72
N ASP A 60 -14.51 -17.46 -4.99
CA ASP A 60 -15.81 -17.86 -5.52
C ASP A 60 -16.41 -19.06 -4.75
N LYS A 61 -15.56 -20.04 -4.38
CA LYS A 61 -16.01 -21.17 -3.53
C LYS A 61 -16.44 -20.67 -2.15
N ILE A 62 -15.67 -19.77 -1.54
CA ILE A 62 -16.01 -19.19 -0.23
C ILE A 62 -17.37 -18.50 -0.28
N GLU A 63 -17.64 -17.68 -1.32
CA GLU A 63 -18.92 -16.98 -1.50
C GLU A 63 -20.12 -17.94 -1.68
N ARG A 64 -19.91 -19.06 -2.37
CA ARG A 64 -20.93 -20.11 -2.54
C ARG A 64 -21.11 -21.01 -1.31
N GLY A 65 -20.30 -20.80 -0.24
CA GLY A 65 -20.32 -21.64 0.95
C GLY A 65 -19.71 -23.03 0.74
N GLU A 66 -18.95 -23.23 -0.34
CA GLU A 66 -18.18 -24.43 -0.63
C GLU A 66 -16.87 -24.42 0.15
N THR A 67 -16.26 -25.62 0.34
CA THR A 67 -14.96 -25.73 1.01
C THR A 67 -13.85 -25.42 0.04
N PRO A 68 -13.06 -24.36 0.24
CA PRO A 68 -11.93 -24.02 -0.62
C PRO A 68 -10.71 -24.90 -0.30
N GLU A 69 -9.76 -24.94 -1.23
CA GLU A 69 -8.46 -25.64 -1.12
C GLU A 69 -7.34 -24.70 -1.59
N PRO A 70 -6.15 -24.72 -1.00
CA PRO A 70 -5.65 -25.44 0.18
C PRO A 70 -6.06 -24.79 1.52
N GLU A 71 -5.43 -25.27 2.61
CA GLU A 71 -5.78 -24.88 3.99
C GLU A 71 -5.79 -23.36 4.25
N GLN A 72 -4.90 -22.62 3.62
CA GLN A 72 -4.86 -21.14 3.76
C GLN A 72 -6.20 -20.49 3.43
N PHE A 73 -6.92 -20.98 2.40
CA PHE A 73 -8.24 -20.44 2.02
C PHE A 73 -9.34 -20.91 2.98
N ARG A 74 -9.22 -22.08 3.60
CA ARG A 74 -10.13 -22.53 4.66
C ARG A 74 -10.01 -21.63 5.90
N ILE A 75 -8.80 -21.26 6.27
CA ILE A 75 -8.56 -20.28 7.35
C ILE A 75 -9.14 -18.94 6.98
N LEU A 76 -8.95 -18.48 5.74
CA LEU A 76 -9.53 -17.23 5.24
C LEU A 76 -11.07 -17.27 5.27
N GLN A 77 -11.71 -18.38 4.84
CA GLN A 77 -13.16 -18.57 4.92
C GLN A 77 -13.67 -18.45 6.36
N GLN A 78 -12.98 -19.08 7.33
CA GLN A 78 -13.34 -18.94 8.74
C GLN A 78 -13.30 -17.49 9.22
N VAL A 79 -12.26 -16.75 8.84
CA VAL A 79 -12.10 -15.32 9.18
C VAL A 79 -13.21 -14.48 8.52
N ILE A 80 -13.48 -14.68 7.23
CA ILE A 80 -14.55 -13.97 6.51
C ILE A 80 -15.90 -14.21 7.20
N THR A 81 -16.20 -15.45 7.54
CA THR A 81 -17.47 -15.83 8.20
C THR A 81 -17.54 -15.24 9.61
N GLN A 82 -16.48 -15.40 10.41
CA GLN A 82 -16.44 -14.96 11.81
C GLN A 82 -16.62 -13.44 11.94
N TYR A 83 -15.96 -12.67 11.08
CA TYR A 83 -15.98 -11.21 11.14
C TYR A 83 -16.91 -10.57 10.11
N ARG A 84 -17.66 -11.38 9.34
CA ARG A 84 -18.56 -10.93 8.27
C ARG A 84 -17.86 -9.98 7.29
N LEU A 85 -16.64 -10.33 6.89
CA LEU A 85 -15.86 -9.50 6.00
C LEU A 85 -16.43 -9.51 4.58
N PRO A 86 -16.45 -8.38 3.88
CA PRO A 86 -16.75 -8.35 2.46
C PRO A 86 -15.59 -9.01 1.67
N THR A 87 -15.92 -9.73 0.61
CA THR A 87 -14.95 -10.36 -0.29
C THR A 87 -14.47 -9.41 -1.39
N THR A 88 -15.25 -8.39 -1.72
CA THR A 88 -14.91 -7.38 -2.73
C THR A 88 -13.49 -6.81 -2.59
N PRO A 89 -12.99 -6.43 -1.39
CA PRO A 89 -11.63 -5.94 -1.24
C PRO A 89 -10.56 -6.99 -1.63
N LEU A 90 -10.83 -8.28 -1.43
CA LEU A 90 -9.90 -9.36 -1.81
C LEU A 90 -9.83 -9.51 -3.33
N TYR A 91 -10.96 -9.42 -4.05
CA TYR A 91 -10.96 -9.40 -5.53
C TYR A 91 -10.28 -8.15 -6.08
N GLN A 92 -10.42 -7.00 -5.43
CA GLN A 92 -9.72 -5.78 -5.81
C GLN A 92 -8.20 -5.95 -5.75
N LEU A 93 -7.67 -6.57 -4.67
CA LEU A 93 -6.25 -6.91 -4.57
C LEU A 93 -5.80 -7.82 -5.72
N LEU A 94 -6.54 -8.89 -6.02
CA LEU A 94 -6.22 -9.78 -7.13
C LEU A 94 -6.23 -9.06 -8.49
N SER A 95 -7.17 -8.12 -8.69
CA SER A 95 -7.22 -7.28 -9.90
C SER A 95 -5.99 -6.39 -10.02
N ALA A 96 -5.52 -5.78 -8.91
CA ALA A 96 -4.31 -4.98 -8.90
C ALA A 96 -3.07 -5.84 -9.19
N PHE A 97 -2.94 -7.01 -8.57
CA PHE A 97 -1.81 -7.91 -8.81
C PHE A 97 -1.78 -8.45 -10.25
N LYS A 98 -2.96 -8.72 -10.87
CA LYS A 98 -3.02 -9.04 -12.31
C LYS A 98 -2.55 -7.88 -13.17
N GLN A 99 -2.87 -6.64 -12.77
CA GLN A 99 -2.38 -5.45 -13.47
C GLN A 99 -0.85 -5.35 -13.36
N ASP A 100 -0.24 -5.63 -12.21
CA ASP A 100 1.22 -5.59 -12.01
C ASP A 100 1.98 -6.56 -12.92
N VAL A 101 1.36 -7.67 -13.32
CA VAL A 101 1.95 -8.61 -14.28
C VAL A 101 2.18 -7.95 -15.64
N VAL A 102 1.26 -7.09 -16.09
CA VAL A 102 1.24 -6.59 -17.48
C VAL A 102 1.49 -5.09 -17.62
N GLN A 103 1.07 -4.29 -16.66
CA GLN A 103 1.16 -2.83 -16.73
C GLN A 103 2.40 -2.31 -16.00
N LYS A 104 3.24 -1.58 -16.72
CA LYS A 104 4.52 -1.08 -16.20
C LYS A 104 4.60 0.45 -16.20
N ARG A 105 3.60 1.14 -16.74
CA ARG A 105 3.54 2.61 -16.88
C ARG A 105 2.11 3.09 -16.64
N TYR A 106 1.98 4.31 -16.16
CA TYR A 106 0.71 4.99 -15.91
C TYR A 106 0.71 6.31 -16.69
N GLU A 107 -0.21 6.48 -17.62
CA GLU A 107 -0.27 7.67 -18.47
C GLU A 107 -0.68 8.90 -17.67
N HIS A 108 -1.68 8.75 -16.77
CA HIS A 108 -2.28 9.80 -15.98
C HIS A 108 -2.33 9.44 -14.51
N TYR A 109 -2.33 10.45 -13.65
CA TYR A 109 -2.49 10.26 -12.21
C TYR A 109 -3.74 9.45 -11.84
N ASP A 110 -4.87 9.68 -12.52
CA ASP A 110 -6.11 8.95 -12.25
C ASP A 110 -5.97 7.44 -12.45
N GLN A 111 -5.15 7.00 -13.42
CA GLN A 111 -4.86 5.57 -13.62
C GLN A 111 -4.03 4.99 -12.45
N LEU A 112 -3.04 5.74 -11.99
CA LEU A 112 -2.25 5.35 -10.83
C LEU A 112 -3.11 5.35 -9.56
N PHE A 113 -3.98 6.33 -9.40
CA PHE A 113 -4.88 6.42 -8.27
C PHE A 113 -5.91 5.28 -8.26
N ASP A 114 -6.45 4.88 -9.43
CA ASP A 114 -7.30 3.69 -9.56
C ASP A 114 -6.55 2.42 -9.16
N TYR A 115 -5.27 2.30 -9.55
CA TYR A 115 -4.43 1.21 -9.08
C TYR A 115 -4.28 1.22 -7.55
N CYS A 116 -4.01 2.36 -6.91
CA CYS A 116 -3.96 2.50 -5.45
C CYS A 116 -5.29 2.11 -4.78
N ASN A 117 -6.42 2.45 -5.41
CA ASN A 117 -7.75 2.07 -4.92
C ASN A 117 -7.95 0.55 -4.83
N ARG A 118 -7.24 -0.23 -5.65
CA ARG A 118 -7.35 -1.69 -5.70
C ARG A 118 -6.19 -2.41 -5.02
N SER A 119 -5.00 -1.80 -4.93
CA SER A 119 -3.81 -2.41 -4.34
C SER A 119 -3.61 -2.09 -2.86
N ALA A 120 -3.99 -0.90 -2.41
CA ALA A 120 -3.73 -0.43 -1.04
C ALA A 120 -5.01 -0.26 -0.21
N ASN A 121 -6.06 0.37 -0.75
CA ASN A 121 -7.28 0.70 -0.02
C ASN A 121 -8.01 -0.53 0.55
N PRO A 122 -8.04 -1.69 -0.14
CA PRO A 122 -8.69 -2.89 0.38
C PRO A 122 -8.15 -3.34 1.74
N VAL A 123 -6.86 -3.14 1.99
CA VAL A 123 -6.25 -3.50 3.28
C VAL A 123 -6.85 -2.68 4.41
N GLY A 124 -6.92 -1.35 4.25
CA GLY A 124 -7.53 -0.45 5.22
C GLY A 124 -9.00 -0.74 5.45
N GLN A 125 -9.76 -1.04 4.36
CA GLN A 125 -11.16 -1.40 4.44
C GLN A 125 -11.36 -2.67 5.27
N LEU A 126 -10.61 -3.74 5.01
CA LEU A 126 -10.69 -4.99 5.77
C LEU A 126 -10.33 -4.80 7.25
N ILE A 127 -9.33 -3.98 7.55
CA ILE A 127 -8.97 -3.63 8.93
C ILE A 127 -10.13 -2.90 9.61
N LEU A 128 -10.77 -1.92 8.98
CA LEU A 128 -11.93 -1.23 9.54
C LEU A 128 -13.10 -2.18 9.82
N HIS A 129 -13.36 -3.14 8.93
CA HIS A 129 -14.36 -4.19 9.17
C HIS A 129 -14.02 -5.06 10.37
N LEU A 130 -12.75 -5.47 10.55
CA LEU A 130 -12.31 -6.25 11.71
C LEU A 130 -12.53 -5.52 13.05
N TYR A 131 -12.52 -4.18 13.02
CA TYR A 131 -12.79 -3.34 14.19
C TYR A 131 -14.23 -2.88 14.32
N ASP A 132 -15.13 -3.34 13.42
CA ASP A 132 -16.53 -2.88 13.36
C ASP A 132 -16.64 -1.34 13.21
N ALA A 133 -15.71 -0.77 12.46
CA ALA A 133 -15.57 0.67 12.25
C ALA A 133 -15.70 1.11 10.77
N ALA A 134 -16.21 0.25 9.89
CA ALA A 134 -16.31 0.47 8.45
C ALA A 134 -17.50 1.36 8.06
N THR A 135 -17.60 2.57 8.62
CA THR A 135 -18.59 3.57 8.18
C THR A 135 -18.16 4.19 6.85
N PRO A 136 -19.09 4.75 6.03
CA PRO A 136 -18.72 5.41 4.78
C PRO A 136 -17.66 6.51 4.94
N GLU A 137 -17.74 7.29 6.02
CA GLU A 137 -16.76 8.32 6.34
C GLU A 137 -15.39 7.73 6.66
N ASN A 138 -15.34 6.70 7.52
CA ASN A 138 -14.09 6.04 7.88
C ASN A 138 -13.44 5.33 6.69
N LEU A 139 -14.24 4.70 5.81
CA LEU A 139 -13.75 4.07 4.58
C LEU A 139 -13.13 5.11 3.63
N ARG A 140 -13.79 6.25 3.42
CA ARG A 140 -13.25 7.34 2.59
C ARG A 140 -11.89 7.81 3.12
N ASP A 141 -11.79 8.10 4.40
CA ASP A 141 -10.59 8.64 5.01
C ASP A 141 -9.47 7.58 5.08
N SER A 142 -9.82 6.31 5.32
CA SER A 142 -8.88 5.18 5.22
C SER A 142 -8.32 5.02 3.82
N ASN A 143 -9.17 5.14 2.79
CA ASN A 143 -8.73 5.06 1.41
C ASN A 143 -7.73 6.17 1.07
N ALA A 144 -7.96 7.41 1.53
CA ALA A 144 -7.01 8.51 1.35
C ALA A 144 -5.65 8.21 2.00
N ILE A 145 -5.64 7.68 3.23
CA ILE A 145 -4.42 7.30 3.95
C ILE A 145 -3.69 6.16 3.22
N CYS A 146 -4.40 5.09 2.85
CA CYS A 146 -3.81 3.92 2.20
C CYS A 146 -3.22 4.27 0.83
N SER A 147 -3.96 5.06 0.01
CA SER A 147 -3.44 5.55 -1.27
C SER A 147 -2.21 6.44 -1.09
N ALA A 148 -2.22 7.36 -0.10
CA ALA A 148 -1.07 8.20 0.18
C ALA A 148 0.17 7.39 0.60
N LEU A 149 -0.01 6.35 1.43
CA LEU A 149 1.09 5.45 1.82
C LEU A 149 1.67 4.71 0.62
N GLN A 150 0.81 4.23 -0.28
CA GLN A 150 1.24 3.58 -1.51
C GLN A 150 2.03 4.52 -2.42
N LEU A 151 1.54 5.76 -2.61
CA LEU A 151 2.25 6.79 -3.36
C LEU A 151 3.61 7.13 -2.71
N ILE A 152 3.67 7.24 -1.38
CA ILE A 152 4.95 7.45 -0.67
C ILE A 152 5.95 6.34 -1.00
N ASN A 153 5.51 5.07 -1.05
CA ASN A 153 6.38 3.96 -1.44
C ASN A 153 6.90 4.14 -2.87
N PHE A 154 6.05 4.49 -3.82
CA PHE A 154 6.47 4.73 -5.21
C PHE A 154 7.49 5.87 -5.30
N TRP A 155 7.30 6.94 -4.53
CA TRP A 155 8.26 8.05 -4.51
C TRP A 155 9.60 7.69 -3.84
N GLN A 156 9.59 6.76 -2.88
CA GLN A 156 10.83 6.25 -2.27
C GLN A 156 11.58 5.29 -3.20
N ASP A 157 10.84 4.50 -3.99
CA ASP A 157 11.34 3.29 -4.64
C ASP A 157 11.59 3.44 -6.14
N VAL A 158 11.58 4.68 -6.69
CA VAL A 158 11.75 4.94 -8.13
C VAL A 158 12.93 4.17 -8.75
N ALA A 159 14.09 4.16 -8.08
CA ALA A 159 15.26 3.44 -8.57
C ALA A 159 15.09 1.91 -8.53
N LEU A 160 14.47 1.38 -7.48
CA LEU A 160 14.20 -0.06 -7.31
C LEU A 160 13.13 -0.55 -8.28
N ASP A 161 12.09 0.28 -8.50
CA ASP A 161 11.02 -0.03 -9.45
C ASP A 161 11.54 -0.02 -10.89
N TRP A 162 12.50 0.86 -11.20
CA TRP A 162 13.16 0.88 -12.50
C TRP A 162 13.92 -0.43 -12.81
N GLU A 163 14.53 -1.06 -11.80
CA GLU A 163 15.17 -2.37 -11.97
C GLU A 163 14.18 -3.44 -12.44
N LYS A 164 12.91 -3.32 -12.01
CA LYS A 164 11.79 -4.16 -12.46
C LYS A 164 11.10 -3.61 -13.72
N GLN A 165 11.69 -2.60 -14.37
CA GLN A 165 11.15 -1.91 -15.55
C GLN A 165 9.79 -1.26 -15.29
N ARG A 166 9.52 -0.83 -14.05
CA ARG A 166 8.30 -0.16 -13.63
C ARG A 166 8.55 1.34 -13.41
N ILE A 167 7.59 2.16 -13.81
CA ILE A 167 7.53 3.59 -13.48
C ILE A 167 6.12 3.89 -12.99
N TYR A 168 6.01 4.29 -11.74
CA TYR A 168 4.74 4.69 -11.14
C TYR A 168 4.50 6.21 -11.22
N VAL A 169 5.55 7.01 -11.48
CA VAL A 169 5.36 8.45 -11.74
C VAL A 169 4.52 8.62 -13.00
N PRO A 170 3.40 9.37 -12.97
CA PRO A 170 2.55 9.55 -14.15
C PRO A 170 3.31 10.17 -15.31
N LEU A 171 3.14 9.62 -16.52
CA LEU A 171 3.89 10.08 -17.70
C LEU A 171 3.52 11.50 -18.13
N ASP A 172 2.27 11.92 -17.89
CA ASP A 172 1.85 13.30 -18.15
C ASP A 172 2.49 14.31 -17.18
N ASP A 173 2.62 13.95 -15.90
CA ASP A 173 3.36 14.76 -14.92
C ASP A 173 4.85 14.82 -15.30
N MET A 174 5.46 13.70 -15.69
CA MET A 174 6.85 13.72 -16.19
C MET A 174 7.01 14.67 -17.37
N ARG A 175 6.10 14.63 -18.37
CA ARG A 175 6.14 15.54 -19.51
C ARG A 175 5.94 17.01 -19.12
N GLN A 176 5.03 17.27 -18.17
CA GLN A 176 4.79 18.62 -17.67
C GLN A 176 6.05 19.28 -17.10
N PHE A 177 6.87 18.52 -16.41
CA PHE A 177 8.12 18.99 -15.80
C PHE A 177 9.37 18.78 -16.68
N GLY A 178 9.20 18.28 -17.91
CA GLY A 178 10.33 18.03 -18.83
C GLY A 178 11.19 16.83 -18.43
N VAL A 179 10.66 15.93 -17.61
CA VAL A 179 11.30 14.67 -17.20
C VAL A 179 10.96 13.56 -18.18
N THR A 180 11.94 12.70 -18.47
CA THR A 180 11.78 11.53 -19.35
C THR A 180 12.22 10.26 -18.64
N GLU A 181 11.93 9.09 -19.19
CA GLU A 181 12.43 7.81 -18.65
C GLU A 181 13.97 7.76 -18.59
N GLN A 182 14.67 8.54 -19.44
CA GLN A 182 16.13 8.63 -19.41
C GLN A 182 16.65 9.28 -18.13
N HIS A 183 15.90 10.19 -17.50
CA HIS A 183 16.27 10.73 -16.19
C HIS A 183 16.30 9.62 -15.13
N ILE A 184 15.34 8.71 -15.16
CA ILE A 184 15.28 7.56 -14.23
C ILE A 184 16.40 6.58 -14.56
N ASN A 185 16.56 6.22 -15.85
CA ASN A 185 17.57 5.27 -16.31
C ASN A 185 19.01 5.70 -15.93
N HIS A 186 19.31 6.98 -16.10
CA HIS A 186 20.64 7.53 -15.81
C HIS A 186 20.74 8.13 -14.40
N GLN A 187 19.69 7.98 -13.58
CA GLN A 187 19.63 8.59 -12.25
C GLN A 187 19.93 10.09 -12.29
N GLN A 188 19.43 10.77 -13.33
CA GLN A 188 19.70 12.19 -13.57
C GLN A 188 18.93 13.03 -12.55
N TYR A 189 19.70 13.72 -11.71
CA TYR A 189 19.20 14.60 -10.67
C TYR A 189 19.45 16.05 -11.04
N ASP A 190 18.41 16.71 -11.52
CA ASP A 190 18.43 18.11 -11.97
C ASP A 190 17.20 18.90 -11.49
N ALA A 191 17.10 20.16 -11.90
CA ALA A 191 15.99 21.03 -11.50
C ALA A 191 14.62 20.54 -12.00
N ALA A 192 14.54 19.87 -13.15
CA ALA A 192 13.32 19.30 -13.68
C ALA A 192 12.82 18.15 -12.80
N TRP A 193 13.72 17.24 -12.44
CA TRP A 193 13.42 16.15 -11.50
C TRP A 193 13.00 16.66 -10.11
N GLN A 194 13.72 17.67 -9.58
CA GLN A 194 13.39 18.26 -8.27
C GLN A 194 11.98 18.88 -8.28
N ALA A 195 11.62 19.58 -9.35
CA ALA A 195 10.28 20.20 -9.49
C ALA A 195 9.17 19.15 -9.58
N LEU A 196 9.38 18.09 -10.36
CA LEU A 196 8.44 16.95 -10.45
C LEU A 196 8.25 16.31 -9.08
N MET A 197 9.34 15.96 -8.40
CA MET A 197 9.25 15.31 -7.07
C MET A 197 8.57 16.22 -6.04
N ALA A 198 8.86 17.52 -6.02
CA ALA A 198 8.20 18.46 -5.13
C ALA A 198 6.67 18.50 -5.37
N PHE A 199 6.23 18.46 -6.63
CA PHE A 199 4.81 18.40 -7.00
C PHE A 199 4.15 17.10 -6.49
N GLU A 200 4.78 15.94 -6.73
CA GLU A 200 4.25 14.64 -6.29
C GLU A 200 4.16 14.53 -4.77
N LEU A 201 5.19 15.00 -4.06
CA LEU A 201 5.22 15.00 -2.60
C LEU A 201 4.13 15.88 -2.00
N GLN A 202 3.89 17.07 -2.56
CA GLN A 202 2.84 17.96 -2.10
C GLN A 202 1.45 17.35 -2.29
N ARG A 203 1.14 16.81 -3.48
CA ARG A 203 -0.12 16.12 -3.79
C ARG A 203 -0.37 14.95 -2.83
N THR A 204 0.66 14.15 -2.57
CA THR A 204 0.59 13.00 -1.65
C THR A 204 0.38 13.44 -0.21
N ARG A 205 1.03 14.52 0.21
CA ARG A 205 0.85 15.12 1.54
C ARG A 205 -0.60 15.57 1.76
N GLU A 206 -1.17 16.28 0.78
CA GLU A 206 -2.55 16.75 0.83
C GLU A 206 -3.53 15.57 0.94
N LEU A 207 -3.30 14.51 0.15
CA LEU A 207 -4.09 13.28 0.23
C LEU A 207 -4.00 12.63 1.63
N MET A 208 -2.79 12.48 2.19
CA MET A 208 -2.60 11.93 3.54
C MET A 208 -3.35 12.74 4.59
N LEU A 209 -3.25 14.06 4.54
CA LEU A 209 -3.88 14.95 5.49
C LEU A 209 -5.41 14.96 5.37
N SER A 210 -5.96 14.77 4.17
CA SER A 210 -7.41 14.69 3.95
C SER A 210 -8.08 13.55 4.72
N GLY A 211 -7.37 12.42 4.91
CA GLY A 211 -7.86 11.28 5.68
C GLY A 211 -7.48 11.31 7.17
N SER A 212 -6.64 12.24 7.61
CA SER A 212 -5.99 12.20 8.94
C SER A 212 -6.96 12.22 10.12
N GLN A 213 -8.17 12.76 9.96
CA GLN A 213 -9.20 12.79 10.99
C GLN A 213 -9.65 11.40 11.44
N LEU A 214 -9.49 10.37 10.61
CA LEU A 214 -9.79 8.99 10.97
C LEU A 214 -9.03 8.56 12.24
N ALA A 215 -7.77 8.96 12.38
CA ALA A 215 -6.94 8.60 13.52
C ALA A 215 -7.43 9.19 14.85
N LEU A 216 -8.25 10.26 14.80
CA LEU A 216 -8.87 10.88 15.97
C LEU A 216 -10.25 10.26 16.27
N ARG A 217 -10.97 9.79 15.24
CA ARG A 217 -12.27 9.15 15.40
C ARG A 217 -12.17 7.71 15.90
N LEU A 218 -11.11 7.00 15.54
CA LEU A 218 -10.93 5.60 15.97
C LEU A 218 -10.47 5.56 17.45
N PRO A 219 -11.16 4.78 18.31
CA PRO A 219 -10.87 4.77 19.74
C PRO A 219 -9.65 3.91 20.09
N GLY A 220 -8.98 4.25 21.19
CA GLY A 220 -7.98 3.41 21.83
C GLY A 220 -6.75 3.12 20.97
N ARG A 221 -6.34 1.84 20.94
CA ARG A 221 -5.06 1.43 20.32
C ARG A 221 -5.03 1.58 18.80
N ILE A 222 -6.16 1.38 18.12
CA ILE A 222 -6.22 1.52 16.65
C ILE A 222 -6.02 2.98 16.23
N GLY A 223 -6.63 3.94 16.94
CA GLY A 223 -6.40 5.37 16.68
C GLY A 223 -4.95 5.76 16.91
N LEU A 224 -4.31 5.25 17.97
CA LEU A 224 -2.90 5.50 18.25
C LEU A 224 -1.99 4.90 17.17
N GLU A 225 -2.28 3.68 16.72
CA GLU A 225 -1.55 3.02 15.64
C GLU A 225 -1.66 3.82 14.35
N LEU A 226 -2.87 4.26 13.99
CA LEU A 226 -3.09 5.03 12.78
C LEU A 226 -2.42 6.40 12.82
N ARG A 227 -2.36 7.07 13.99
CA ARG A 227 -1.54 8.29 14.17
C ARG A 227 -0.08 8.00 13.88
N SER A 228 0.45 6.87 14.38
CA SER A 228 1.84 6.46 14.13
C SER A 228 2.09 6.26 12.63
N VAL A 229 1.16 5.62 11.93
CA VAL A 229 1.24 5.36 10.49
C VAL A 229 1.23 6.67 9.70
N ILE A 230 0.27 7.57 9.98
CA ILE A 230 0.17 8.87 9.32
C ILE A 230 1.44 9.70 9.55
N GLN A 231 1.90 9.82 10.81
CA GLN A 231 3.09 10.59 11.12
C GLN A 231 4.36 9.96 10.53
N GLY A 232 4.41 8.62 10.43
CA GLY A 232 5.46 7.90 9.74
C GLY A 232 5.52 8.23 8.25
N GLY A 233 4.38 8.18 7.56
CA GLY A 233 4.27 8.55 6.14
C GLY A 233 4.65 10.01 5.89
N LEU A 234 4.12 10.95 6.69
CA LEU A 234 4.49 12.37 6.61
C LEU A 234 5.98 12.59 6.86
N ARG A 235 6.58 11.82 7.77
CA ARG A 235 8.02 11.90 8.04
C ARG A 235 8.87 11.39 6.87
N ILE A 236 8.42 10.37 6.16
CA ILE A 236 9.09 9.92 4.93
C ILE A 236 9.02 11.02 3.86
N LEU A 237 7.86 11.64 3.64
CA LEU A 237 7.72 12.77 2.70
C LEU A 237 8.73 13.89 3.03
N GLU A 238 8.81 14.29 4.31
CA GLU A 238 9.80 15.28 4.77
C GLU A 238 11.25 14.85 4.47
N LYS A 239 11.56 13.57 4.62
CA LYS A 239 12.91 13.06 4.34
C LYS A 239 13.24 13.05 2.84
N ILE A 240 12.25 12.80 1.98
CA ILE A 240 12.42 12.95 0.52
C ILE A 240 12.61 14.42 0.16
N GLU A 241 11.84 15.34 0.80
CA GLU A 241 12.02 16.78 0.62
C GLU A 241 13.41 17.27 1.06
N LEU A 242 13.93 16.78 2.20
CA LEU A 242 15.25 17.15 2.71
C LEU A 242 16.38 16.78 1.74
N VAL A 243 16.24 15.71 0.98
CA VAL A 243 17.17 15.34 -0.09
C VAL A 243 16.74 15.91 -1.45
N GLN A 244 15.77 16.84 -1.45
CA GLN A 244 15.25 17.50 -2.65
C GLN A 244 14.79 16.51 -3.74
N GLY A 245 14.22 15.37 -3.35
CA GLY A 245 13.78 14.32 -4.26
C GLY A 245 14.89 13.42 -4.82
N ASN A 246 16.14 13.51 -4.34
CA ASN A 246 17.23 12.63 -4.78
C ASN A 246 17.10 11.21 -4.18
N VAL A 247 16.08 10.48 -4.62
CA VAL A 247 15.80 9.10 -4.20
C VAL A 247 16.64 8.06 -4.93
N PHE A 248 17.40 8.47 -5.95
CA PHE A 248 18.24 7.59 -6.74
C PHE A 248 19.44 7.06 -5.96
N GLN A 249 20.07 7.93 -5.16
CA GLN A 249 21.30 7.58 -4.42
C GLN A 249 21.01 7.04 -3.03
N HIS A 250 19.94 7.51 -2.40
CA HIS A 250 19.59 7.14 -1.04
C HIS A 250 18.07 7.00 -0.91
N ARG A 251 17.60 5.79 -0.68
CA ARG A 251 16.21 5.55 -0.30
C ARG A 251 15.97 6.11 1.11
N PRO A 252 15.12 7.16 1.29
CA PRO A 252 14.83 7.69 2.62
C PRO A 252 14.06 6.67 3.46
N VAL A 253 14.52 6.38 4.67
CA VAL A 253 13.90 5.45 5.61
C VAL A 253 13.81 6.06 7.00
N LEU A 254 12.90 5.57 7.85
CA LEU A 254 12.78 6.03 9.22
C LEU A 254 13.97 5.55 10.06
N SER A 255 14.65 6.46 10.70
CA SER A 255 15.70 6.20 11.69
C SER A 255 15.13 6.12 13.11
N LYS A 256 15.94 5.69 14.07
CA LYS A 256 15.54 5.68 15.49
C LYS A 256 15.13 7.07 16.00
N TRP A 257 15.77 8.13 15.52
CA TRP A 257 15.41 9.51 15.89
C TRP A 257 14.10 9.97 15.30
N ASP A 258 13.71 9.48 14.10
CA ASP A 258 12.42 9.79 13.51
C ASP A 258 11.27 9.28 14.41
N TRP A 259 11.44 8.15 15.08
CA TRP A 259 10.45 7.62 16.02
C TRP A 259 10.25 8.53 17.26
N VAL A 260 11.27 9.26 17.71
CA VAL A 260 11.13 10.27 18.78
C VAL A 260 10.26 11.43 18.27
N VAL A 261 10.53 11.91 17.05
CA VAL A 261 9.73 12.98 16.42
C VAL A 261 8.28 12.54 16.22
N ILE A 262 8.09 11.32 15.69
CA ILE A 262 6.76 10.73 15.48
C ILE A 262 6.01 10.63 16.81
N GLY A 263 6.65 10.10 17.86
CA GLY A 263 6.05 9.97 19.19
C GLY A 263 5.58 11.31 19.74
N TRP A 264 6.39 12.37 19.61
CA TRP A 264 6.01 13.71 20.04
C TRP A 264 4.82 14.28 19.24
N ARG A 265 4.77 14.05 17.92
CA ARG A 265 3.68 14.49 17.05
C ARG A 265 2.36 13.76 17.34
N ILE A 266 2.42 12.45 17.64
CA ILE A 266 1.25 11.64 18.01
C ILE A 266 0.51 12.23 19.22
N VAL A 267 1.27 12.74 20.21
CA VAL A 267 0.68 13.35 21.42
C VAL A 267 0.01 14.70 21.11
N ARG A 268 0.43 15.39 20.06
CA ARG A 268 -0.10 16.71 19.66
C ARG A 268 -1.15 16.64 18.54
N MET A 269 -1.36 15.48 17.96
CA MET A 269 -2.40 15.25 16.97
C MET A 269 -3.77 15.08 17.64
#